data_ea13a0a24f5ecefc28ae988dfb380dec
#
_entry.id   ea13a0a24f5ecefc28ae988dfb380dec
#
_cell.length_a   1.000
_cell.length_b   1.000
_cell.length_c   1.000
_cell.angle_alpha   90.00
_cell.angle_beta   90.00
_cell.angle_gamma   90.00
#
_symmetry.space_group_name_H-M   'P 1'
#
loop_
_entity.id
_entity.type
_entity.pdbx_description
1 polymer ?
#
loop_
_entity_poly.entity_id
_entity_poly.type
_entity_poly.pdbx_seq_one_letter_code
_entity_poly.pdbx_strand_id
1 'polypeptide(L)'
;MEASGIRKIVKRLIRKTGTNNPFEICKNLGIYIEYKDLGNVLGFFKYNRRQKFIFINNRLCLMMAKQVCAHELGHVTLHPCVNTVFLDICTYAVTEKFENEANKFAAELLISNEDILENKEKSIEAIACLLEVSKNLVEFKMEGLYANPNLIKNHSYFNER
;
A
#
# COMPACT_ATOMS: atom_id res chain seq x y z
N MET A 1 7.34 7.52 9.33
CA MET A 1 6.73 8.73 8.67
C MET A 1 5.28 8.86 9.15
N GLU A 2 4.75 10.08 9.28
CA GLU A 2 3.33 10.27 9.60
C GLU A 2 2.42 9.88 8.44
N ALA A 3 1.19 9.43 8.72
CA ALA A 3 0.21 9.04 7.70
C ALA A 3 -0.07 10.16 6.67
N SER A 4 -0.05 11.42 7.10
CA SER A 4 -0.21 12.58 6.21
C SER A 4 0.91 12.69 5.16
N GLY A 5 2.14 12.35 5.52
CA GLY A 5 3.29 12.33 4.62
C GLY A 5 3.17 11.22 3.57
N ILE A 6 2.82 10.00 4.00
CA ILE A 6 2.61 8.84 3.12
C ILE A 6 1.53 9.14 2.10
N ARG A 7 0.39 9.68 2.53
CA ARG A 7 -0.72 10.09 1.65
C ARG A 7 -0.28 11.08 0.57
N LYS A 8 0.53 12.09 0.91
CA LYS A 8 1.06 13.06 -0.07
C LYS A 8 1.95 12.37 -1.12
N ILE A 9 2.76 11.39 -0.69
CA ILE A 9 3.61 10.61 -1.58
C ILE A 9 2.75 9.78 -2.54
N VAL A 10 1.75 9.05 -2.03
CA VAL A 10 0.84 8.23 -2.84
C VAL A 10 0.08 9.10 -3.85
N LYS A 11 -0.52 10.23 -3.43
CA LYS A 11 -1.20 11.16 -4.34
C LYS A 11 -0.29 11.71 -5.44
N ARG A 12 0.96 12.02 -5.12
CA ARG A 12 1.95 12.45 -6.11
C ARG A 12 2.29 11.33 -7.09
N LEU A 13 2.43 10.10 -6.58
CA LEU A 13 2.71 8.93 -7.39
C LEU A 13 1.58 8.65 -8.38
N ILE A 14 0.32 8.61 -7.91
CA ILE A 14 -0.87 8.43 -8.76
C ILE A 14 -0.94 9.53 -9.84
N ARG A 15 -0.74 10.80 -9.46
CA ARG A 15 -0.74 11.90 -10.45
C ARG A 15 0.37 11.75 -11.51
N LYS A 16 1.55 11.27 -11.12
CA LYS A 16 2.68 11.06 -12.02
C LYS A 16 2.44 9.91 -13.00
N THR A 17 1.79 8.83 -12.55
CA THR A 17 1.63 7.59 -13.31
C THR A 17 0.25 7.47 -13.99
N GLY A 18 -0.72 8.30 -13.58
CA GLY A 18 -2.09 8.27 -14.10
C GLY A 18 -2.94 7.09 -13.61
N THR A 19 -2.46 6.33 -12.64
CA THR A 19 -3.14 5.10 -12.17
C THR A 19 -2.86 4.84 -10.70
N ASN A 20 -3.77 4.11 -10.02
CA ASN A 20 -3.58 3.55 -8.68
C ASN A 20 -3.29 2.04 -8.72
N ASN A 21 -3.22 1.45 -9.91
CA ASN A 21 -2.87 0.04 -10.07
C ASN A 21 -1.37 -0.17 -9.79
N PRO A 22 -0.98 -0.92 -8.73
CA PRO A 22 0.42 -1.07 -8.34
C PRO A 22 1.28 -1.71 -9.43
N PHE A 23 0.72 -2.61 -10.24
CA PHE A 23 1.43 -3.25 -11.35
C PHE A 23 1.79 -2.24 -12.46
N GLU A 24 0.84 -1.37 -12.82
CA GLU A 24 1.05 -0.31 -13.81
C GLU A 24 2.03 0.75 -13.28
N ILE A 25 1.92 1.10 -12.01
CA ILE A 25 2.87 2.01 -11.36
C ILE A 25 4.28 1.44 -11.42
N CYS A 26 4.46 0.17 -11.07
CA CYS A 26 5.76 -0.50 -11.16
C CYS A 26 6.32 -0.43 -12.59
N LYS A 27 5.50 -0.76 -13.60
CA LYS A 27 5.88 -0.65 -15.00
C LYS A 27 6.33 0.76 -15.37
N ASN A 28 5.56 1.78 -14.98
CA ASN A 28 5.87 3.19 -15.28
C ASN A 28 7.12 3.71 -14.56
N LEU A 29 7.51 3.09 -13.44
CA LEU A 29 8.72 3.41 -12.68
C LEU A 29 9.93 2.56 -13.04
N GLY A 30 9.81 1.62 -13.99
CA GLY A 30 10.88 0.69 -14.35
C GLY A 30 11.21 -0.32 -13.24
N ILE A 31 10.21 -0.69 -12.42
CA ILE A 31 10.32 -1.73 -11.41
C ILE A 31 9.87 -3.05 -12.04
N TYR A 32 10.72 -4.04 -12.03
CA TYR A 32 10.44 -5.36 -12.59
C TYR A 32 9.63 -6.19 -11.59
N ILE A 33 8.57 -6.85 -12.08
CA ILE A 33 7.76 -7.77 -11.27
C ILE A 33 8.02 -9.18 -11.78
N GLU A 34 8.40 -10.06 -10.87
CA GLU A 34 8.63 -11.48 -11.15
C GLU A 34 7.77 -12.36 -10.25
N TYR A 35 7.10 -13.33 -10.86
CA TYR A 35 6.32 -14.33 -10.16
C TYR A 35 7.16 -15.60 -9.98
N LYS A 36 7.34 -16.03 -8.73
CA LYS A 36 8.12 -17.23 -8.37
C LYS A 36 7.42 -18.02 -7.27
N ASP A 37 7.74 -19.29 -7.17
CA ASP A 37 7.40 -20.07 -5.97
C ASP A 37 8.31 -19.61 -4.83
N LEU A 38 7.73 -18.92 -3.86
CA LEU A 38 8.42 -18.37 -2.70
C LEU A 38 8.12 -19.14 -1.40
N GLY A 39 7.55 -20.35 -1.52
CA GLY A 39 7.14 -21.13 -0.36
C GLY A 39 6.10 -20.39 0.48
N ASN A 40 6.43 -20.07 1.73
CA ASN A 40 5.54 -19.36 2.66
C ASN A 40 5.66 -17.83 2.60
N VAL A 41 6.60 -17.29 1.82
CA VAL A 41 6.76 -15.85 1.65
C VAL A 41 5.78 -15.34 0.59
N LEU A 42 5.06 -14.26 0.89
CA LEU A 42 4.08 -13.69 -0.03
C LEU A 42 4.74 -12.88 -1.14
N GLY A 43 5.76 -12.11 -0.81
CA GLY A 43 6.56 -11.32 -1.73
C GLY A 43 7.70 -10.63 -1.02
N PHE A 44 8.59 -10.04 -1.78
CA PHE A 44 9.65 -9.19 -1.29
C PHE A 44 10.21 -8.31 -2.41
N PHE A 45 10.79 -7.17 -2.05
CA PHE A 45 11.54 -6.37 -3.01
C PHE A 45 13.04 -6.61 -2.92
N LYS A 46 13.73 -6.40 -4.04
CA LYS A 46 15.19 -6.48 -4.12
C LYS A 46 15.75 -5.39 -5.03
N TYR A 47 16.81 -4.75 -4.56
CA TYR A 47 17.60 -3.83 -5.38
C TYR A 47 18.87 -4.55 -5.85
N ASN A 48 19.05 -4.69 -7.15
CA ASN A 48 20.21 -5.35 -7.72
C ASN A 48 20.70 -4.59 -8.95
N ARG A 49 22.03 -4.27 -8.98
CA ARG A 49 22.70 -3.61 -10.13
C ARG A 49 21.94 -2.38 -10.66
N ARG A 50 21.48 -1.50 -9.77
CA ARG A 50 20.68 -0.29 -10.10
C ARG A 50 19.27 -0.58 -10.63
N GLN A 51 18.81 -1.81 -10.59
CA GLN A 51 17.46 -2.21 -10.96
C GLN A 51 16.67 -2.63 -9.73
N LYS A 52 15.38 -2.36 -9.75
CA LYS A 52 14.44 -2.69 -8.67
C LYS A 52 13.56 -3.84 -9.11
N PHE A 53 13.42 -4.82 -8.26
CA PHE A 53 12.61 -6.01 -8.49
C PHE A 53 11.63 -6.18 -7.34
N ILE A 54 10.39 -6.53 -7.68
CA ILE A 54 9.39 -7.03 -6.74
C ILE A 54 9.12 -8.48 -7.13
N PHE A 55 9.36 -9.40 -6.19
CA PHE A 55 9.04 -10.81 -6.33
C PHE A 55 7.71 -11.08 -5.65
N ILE A 56 6.80 -11.75 -6.35
CA ILE A 56 5.47 -12.10 -5.84
C ILE A 56 5.32 -13.61 -5.92
N ASN A 57 4.78 -14.22 -4.87
CA ASN A 57 4.53 -15.64 -4.85
C ASN A 57 3.47 -16.01 -5.91
N ASN A 58 3.81 -16.91 -6.80
CA ASN A 58 2.96 -17.35 -7.91
C ASN A 58 1.75 -18.19 -7.48
N ARG A 59 1.66 -18.56 -6.19
CA ARG A 59 0.51 -19.26 -5.59
C ARG A 59 -0.61 -18.31 -5.16
N LEU A 60 -0.37 -16.98 -5.18
CA LEU A 60 -1.36 -15.99 -4.75
C LEU A 60 -2.42 -15.77 -5.83
N CYS A 61 -3.68 -15.62 -5.40
CA CYS A 61 -4.71 -15.10 -6.30
C CYS A 61 -4.42 -13.62 -6.65
N LEU A 62 -5.05 -13.13 -7.71
CA LEU A 62 -4.80 -11.77 -8.23
C LEU A 62 -5.01 -10.68 -7.17
N MET A 63 -6.06 -10.82 -6.34
CA MET A 63 -6.36 -9.91 -5.23
C MET A 63 -5.18 -9.82 -4.24
N MET A 64 -4.68 -10.95 -3.78
CA MET A 64 -3.54 -11.01 -2.87
C MET A 64 -2.26 -10.50 -3.52
N ALA A 65 -2.00 -10.89 -4.77
CA ALA A 65 -0.84 -10.41 -5.53
C ALA A 65 -0.83 -8.89 -5.69
N LYS A 66 -2.02 -8.28 -5.90
CA LYS A 66 -2.17 -6.81 -5.98
C LYS A 66 -1.82 -6.13 -4.66
N GLN A 67 -2.28 -6.69 -3.52
CA GLN A 67 -1.97 -6.15 -2.20
C GLN A 67 -0.49 -6.28 -1.86
N VAL A 68 0.11 -7.44 -2.13
CA VAL A 68 1.55 -7.67 -1.96
C VAL A 68 2.36 -6.71 -2.84
N CYS A 69 1.98 -6.55 -4.11
CA CYS A 69 2.63 -5.59 -5.00
C CYS A 69 2.58 -4.16 -4.46
N ALA A 70 1.42 -3.73 -3.93
CA ALA A 70 1.26 -2.39 -3.33
C ALA A 70 2.12 -2.21 -2.08
N HIS A 71 2.21 -3.24 -1.24
CA HIS A 71 3.05 -3.25 -0.04
C HIS A 71 4.53 -3.15 -0.38
N GLU A 72 5.02 -4.00 -1.29
CA GLU A 72 6.42 -3.97 -1.74
C GLU A 72 6.77 -2.67 -2.47
N LEU A 73 5.84 -2.11 -3.23
CA LEU A 73 5.99 -0.78 -3.83
C LEU A 73 6.11 0.31 -2.75
N GLY A 74 5.43 0.15 -1.61
CA GLY A 74 5.59 0.98 -0.43
C GLY A 74 7.03 0.97 0.08
N HIS A 75 7.62 -0.20 0.28
CA HIS A 75 9.03 -0.33 0.68
C HIS A 75 9.98 0.33 -0.33
N VAL A 76 9.82 0.03 -1.61
CA VAL A 76 10.64 0.62 -2.69
C VAL A 76 10.56 2.14 -2.73
N THR A 77 9.41 2.71 -2.39
CA THR A 77 9.14 4.15 -2.50
C THR A 77 9.56 4.91 -1.24
N LEU A 78 9.28 4.36 -0.06
CA LEU A 78 9.51 5.01 1.23
C LEU A 78 10.91 4.73 1.78
N HIS A 79 11.46 3.55 1.48
CA HIS A 79 12.70 3.04 2.05
C HIS A 79 13.71 2.59 0.97
N PRO A 80 14.07 3.45 0.02
CA PRO A 80 14.88 3.05 -1.15
C PRO A 80 16.30 2.56 -0.80
N CYS A 81 16.78 2.87 0.39
CA CYS A 81 18.11 2.44 0.87
C CYS A 81 18.06 1.15 1.71
N VAL A 82 16.87 0.63 2.00
CA VAL A 82 16.69 -0.57 2.83
C VAL A 82 16.45 -1.75 1.89
N ASN A 83 17.47 -2.58 1.69
CA ASN A 83 17.30 -3.89 1.06
C ASN A 83 16.74 -4.88 2.08
N THR A 84 16.01 -5.89 1.64
CA THR A 84 15.50 -7.00 2.47
C THR A 84 16.61 -7.62 3.35
N VAL A 85 17.83 -7.71 2.82
CA VAL A 85 19.02 -8.17 3.56
C VAL A 85 19.39 -7.22 4.72
N PHE A 86 19.02 -5.95 4.65
CA PHE A 86 19.28 -4.98 5.72
C PHE A 86 18.28 -5.13 6.87
N LEU A 87 17.06 -5.60 6.59
CA LEU A 87 16.04 -5.84 7.61
C LEU A 87 16.43 -6.98 8.57
N ASP A 88 17.19 -7.97 8.09
CA ASP A 88 17.72 -9.06 8.92
C ASP A 88 18.73 -8.56 9.98
N ILE A 89 19.29 -7.37 9.80
CA ILE A 89 20.28 -6.76 10.70
C ILE A 89 19.63 -5.66 11.58
N CYS A 90 18.45 -5.18 11.21
CA CYS A 90 17.75 -4.14 11.95
C CYS A 90 17.10 -4.68 13.24
N THR A 91 17.00 -3.83 14.26
CA THR A 91 16.23 -4.16 15.47
C THR A 91 14.75 -4.34 15.12
N TYR A 92 14.05 -5.18 15.88
CA TYR A 92 12.63 -5.47 15.71
C TYR A 92 11.77 -4.20 15.56
N ALA A 93 12.03 -3.18 16.38
CA ALA A 93 11.29 -1.91 16.33
C ALA A 93 11.46 -1.13 15.03
N VAL A 94 12.63 -1.21 14.38
CA VAL A 94 12.89 -0.56 13.09
C VAL A 94 12.16 -1.29 11.98
N THR A 95 12.17 -2.62 12.00
CA THR A 95 11.47 -3.47 11.05
C THR A 95 9.96 -3.23 11.13
N GLU A 96 9.37 -3.24 12.33
CA GLU A 96 7.96 -2.99 12.57
C GLU A 96 7.52 -1.62 12.03
N LYS A 97 8.33 -0.59 12.24
CA LYS A 97 8.05 0.75 11.70
C LYS A 97 7.97 0.74 10.17
N PHE A 98 8.90 0.08 9.49
CA PHE A 98 8.93 0.02 8.03
C PHE A 98 7.75 -0.78 7.47
N GLU A 99 7.40 -1.89 8.12
CA GLU A 99 6.22 -2.68 7.78
C GLU A 99 4.92 -1.89 7.94
N ASN A 100 4.77 -1.15 9.03
CA ASN A 100 3.62 -0.29 9.26
C ASN A 100 3.53 0.85 8.22
N GLU A 101 4.65 1.43 7.82
CA GLU A 101 4.68 2.46 6.79
C GLU A 101 4.32 1.89 5.41
N ALA A 102 4.80 0.69 5.06
CA ALA A 102 4.45 0.00 3.82
C ALA A 102 2.96 -0.41 3.78
N ASN A 103 2.43 -0.89 4.89
CA ASN A 103 0.99 -1.19 5.02
C ASN A 103 0.12 0.07 4.86
N LYS A 104 0.50 1.19 5.49
CA LYS A 104 -0.18 2.48 5.31
C LYS A 104 -0.10 2.99 3.88
N PHE A 105 1.02 2.78 3.21
CA PHE A 105 1.18 3.11 1.79
C PHE A 105 0.24 2.26 0.91
N ALA A 106 0.20 0.94 1.12
CA ALA A 106 -0.68 0.03 0.39
C ALA A 106 -2.16 0.40 0.60
N ALA A 107 -2.56 0.69 1.84
CA ALA A 107 -3.92 1.13 2.17
C ALA A 107 -4.29 2.45 1.47
N GLU A 108 -3.41 3.45 1.47
CA GLU A 108 -3.63 4.73 0.79
C GLU A 108 -3.66 4.59 -0.74
N LEU A 109 -2.94 3.63 -1.31
CA LEU A 109 -2.90 3.39 -2.75
C LEU A 109 -4.15 2.65 -3.24
N LEU A 110 -4.59 1.62 -2.49
CA LEU A 110 -5.64 0.69 -2.94
C LEU A 110 -7.05 1.11 -2.53
N ILE A 111 -7.20 1.92 -1.48
CA ILE A 111 -8.48 2.31 -0.91
C ILE A 111 -8.60 3.84 -0.95
N SER A 112 -9.64 4.35 -1.61
CA SER A 112 -9.94 5.78 -1.62
C SER A 112 -10.54 6.24 -0.29
N ASN A 113 -10.60 7.53 -0.04
CA ASN A 113 -11.33 8.06 1.13
C ASN A 113 -12.83 7.88 0.94
N GLU A 114 -13.28 8.04 -0.28
CA GLU A 114 -14.65 7.91 -0.73
C GLU A 114 -15.19 6.50 -0.43
N ASP A 115 -14.40 5.46 -0.74
CA ASP A 115 -14.76 4.05 -0.44
C ASP A 115 -15.08 3.83 1.05
N ILE A 116 -14.30 4.45 1.95
CA ILE A 116 -14.53 4.34 3.40
C ILE A 116 -15.76 5.16 3.83
N LEU A 117 -15.89 6.40 3.35
CA LEU A 117 -16.93 7.32 3.80
C LEU A 117 -18.33 6.89 3.32
N GLU A 118 -18.44 6.37 2.11
CA GLU A 118 -19.69 5.82 1.56
C GLU A 118 -20.13 4.52 2.26
N ASN A 119 -19.18 3.81 2.86
CA ASN A 119 -19.46 2.53 3.53
C ASN A 119 -19.28 2.60 5.06
N LYS A 120 -19.23 3.80 5.66
CA LYS A 120 -18.95 4.01 7.10
C LYS A 120 -19.88 3.26 8.07
N GLU A 121 -21.10 2.92 7.63
CA GLU A 121 -22.07 2.16 8.42
C GLU A 121 -21.86 0.64 8.36
N LYS A 122 -20.95 0.17 7.52
CA LYS A 122 -20.63 -1.26 7.38
C LYS A 122 -19.50 -1.68 8.32
N SER A 123 -19.47 -2.97 8.66
CA SER A 123 -18.33 -3.52 9.40
C SER A 123 -17.06 -3.51 8.54
N ILE A 124 -15.91 -3.55 9.19
CA ILE A 124 -14.59 -3.59 8.52
C ILE A 124 -14.51 -4.81 7.59
N GLU A 125 -15.06 -5.96 8.02
CA GLU A 125 -15.09 -7.18 7.22
C GLU A 125 -15.94 -7.00 5.95
N ALA A 126 -17.10 -6.34 6.07
CA ALA A 126 -17.96 -6.07 4.92
C ALA A 126 -17.30 -5.10 3.93
N ILE A 127 -16.61 -4.08 4.41
CA ILE A 127 -15.82 -3.17 3.57
C ILE A 127 -14.69 -3.91 2.88
N ALA A 128 -13.94 -4.73 3.63
CA ALA A 128 -12.84 -5.52 3.09
C ALA A 128 -13.30 -6.46 1.97
N CYS A 129 -14.43 -7.13 2.16
CA CYS A 129 -15.05 -7.99 1.15
C CYS A 129 -15.50 -7.19 -0.09
N LEU A 130 -16.15 -6.04 0.11
CA LEU A 130 -16.65 -5.19 -0.98
C LEU A 130 -15.51 -4.64 -1.86
N LEU A 131 -14.40 -4.25 -1.23
CA LEU A 131 -13.25 -3.64 -1.90
C LEU A 131 -12.22 -4.68 -2.36
N GLU A 132 -12.46 -5.96 -2.10
CA GLU A 132 -11.52 -7.05 -2.40
C GLU A 132 -10.12 -6.81 -1.80
N VAL A 133 -10.07 -6.35 -0.55
CA VAL A 133 -8.82 -6.12 0.18
C VAL A 133 -8.84 -6.85 1.52
N SER A 134 -7.68 -6.99 2.15
CA SER A 134 -7.59 -7.55 3.50
C SER A 134 -8.18 -6.58 4.53
N LYS A 135 -8.76 -7.14 5.60
CA LYS A 135 -9.26 -6.37 6.75
C LYS A 135 -8.21 -5.40 7.29
N ASN A 136 -6.98 -5.85 7.41
CA ASN A 136 -5.87 -5.06 7.93
C ASN A 136 -5.63 -3.76 7.10
N LEU A 137 -5.76 -3.82 5.77
CA LEU A 137 -5.64 -2.62 4.94
C LEU A 137 -6.79 -1.63 5.17
N VAL A 138 -8.01 -2.11 5.41
CA VAL A 138 -9.15 -1.24 5.78
C VAL A 138 -8.87 -0.56 7.11
N GLU A 139 -8.37 -1.29 8.10
CA GLU A 139 -8.00 -0.74 9.41
C GLU A 139 -6.94 0.36 9.29
N PHE A 140 -5.86 0.14 8.56
CA PHE A 140 -4.84 1.16 8.29
C PHE A 140 -5.40 2.38 7.57
N LYS A 141 -6.31 2.16 6.60
CA LYS A 141 -6.95 3.27 5.89
C LYS A 141 -7.82 4.11 6.80
N MET A 142 -8.65 3.47 7.63
CA MET A 142 -9.53 4.13 8.60
C MET A 142 -8.72 4.89 9.64
N GLU A 143 -7.68 4.28 10.22
CA GLU A 143 -6.75 4.96 11.14
C GLU A 143 -6.20 6.25 10.52
N GLY A 144 -5.68 6.17 9.29
CA GLY A 144 -5.13 7.32 8.59
C GLY A 144 -6.18 8.39 8.23
N LEU A 145 -7.42 8.01 7.99
CA LEU A 145 -8.52 8.93 7.66
C LEU A 145 -9.02 9.66 8.91
N TYR A 146 -9.30 8.93 9.98
CA TYR A 146 -9.84 9.50 11.22
C TYR A 146 -8.81 10.28 12.04
N ALA A 147 -7.53 9.99 11.89
CA ALA A 147 -6.47 10.83 12.46
C ALA A 147 -6.41 12.26 11.85
N ASN A 148 -7.13 12.52 10.74
CA ASN A 148 -7.16 13.82 10.09
C ASN A 148 -8.61 14.29 9.80
N PRO A 149 -9.30 14.93 10.78
CA PRO A 149 -10.69 15.34 10.65
C PRO A 149 -11.01 16.25 9.45
N ASN A 150 -10.01 16.98 8.92
CA ASN A 150 -10.20 17.85 7.76
C ASN A 150 -10.50 17.07 6.46
N LEU A 151 -10.16 15.79 6.40
CA LEU A 151 -10.45 14.94 5.23
C LEU A 151 -11.92 14.50 5.21
N ILE A 152 -12.54 14.41 6.38
CA ILE A 152 -13.94 14.03 6.53
C ILE A 152 -14.84 15.24 6.22
N LYS A 153 -14.46 16.43 6.69
CA LYS A 153 -15.23 17.66 6.46
C LYS A 153 -15.35 18.04 4.98
N ASN A 154 -14.31 17.85 4.21
CA ASN A 154 -14.34 18.19 2.77
C ASN A 154 -15.29 17.31 1.96
N HIS A 155 -15.69 16.14 2.46
CA HIS A 155 -16.61 15.25 1.76
C HIS A 155 -18.08 15.65 1.97
N SER A 156 -18.43 16.24 3.12
CA SER A 156 -19.81 16.70 3.40
C SER A 156 -20.26 17.88 2.52
N TYR A 157 -19.32 18.67 1.99
CA TYR A 157 -19.64 19.81 1.10
C TYR A 157 -19.99 19.39 -0.35
N PHE A 158 -19.70 18.16 -0.78
CA PHE A 158 -20.00 17.69 -2.14
C PHE A 158 -21.34 16.95 -2.25
N ASN A 159 -21.94 16.53 -1.14
CA ASN A 159 -23.22 15.78 -1.13
C ASN A 159 -24.46 16.67 -0.90
N GLU A 160 -24.32 17.99 -0.84
CA GLU A 160 -25.43 18.96 -0.69
C GLU A 160 -25.74 19.75 -1.97
N ARG A 161 -25.47 19.17 -3.16
CA ARG A 161 -25.89 19.77 -4.43
C ARG A 161 -26.64 18.78 -5.31
#